data_cf3ae75f6ea3ce10387b105f98bcfdf8
#
_entry.id   cf3ae75f6ea3ce10387b105f98bcfdf8
#
_cell.length_a   1.000
_cell.length_b   1.000
_cell.length_c   1.000
_cell.angle_alpha   90.00
_cell.angle_beta   90.00
_cell.angle_gamma   90.00
#
_symmetry.space_group_name_H-M   'P 1'
#
loop_
_entity.id
_entity.type
_entity.pdbx_description
1 polymer ?
#
loop_
_entity_poly.entity_id
_entity_poly.type
_entity_poly.pdbx_seq_one_letter_code
_entity_poly.pdbx_strand_id
1 'polypeptide(L)'
;MQEIVDRRANDPMLLLGRLDGRLHHSTSADIFLARSRLHGAAALAGLAGVPIAVGDLQDWIAGRSVPPRASEGLNDPISVASIFHLALSRDEDVRDPVGRASLNALRTILDDRAEAERYGGDDLAHFGPLWRQVKSAADAPFPVADLRSIAERVFALAEMTERLPVGASEVVAIDGRSLELPPRCRDRNWLVATALPRMLYRAGFTSRIIPSLVPLPKFMPPSPAALTGFLAKEIGQISAAGLRELSAIEHDVAKLTNLGATQRSRLPLLGRLLIAYPGLQASSVSKLLSVTPQGARKLLAALPTTPAAQRRLRAE
;
A
#
# COMPACT_ATOMS: atom_id res chain seq x y z
N MET A 1 -9.99 36.73 11.99
CA MET A 1 -8.59 36.25 12.13
C MET A 1 -8.54 34.74 12.39
N GLN A 2 -9.39 34.19 13.26
CA GLN A 2 -9.49 32.73 13.53
C GLN A 2 -9.82 31.92 12.27
N GLU A 3 -10.78 32.37 11.46
CA GLU A 3 -11.23 31.69 10.24
C GLU A 3 -10.16 31.61 9.14
N ILE A 4 -9.26 32.60 9.07
CA ILE A 4 -8.12 32.60 8.14
C ILE A 4 -7.03 31.62 8.62
N VAL A 5 -6.82 31.51 9.94
CA VAL A 5 -5.87 30.58 10.54
C VAL A 5 -6.36 29.14 10.33
N ASP A 6 -7.67 28.88 10.52
CA ASP A 6 -8.25 27.54 10.31
C ASP A 6 -8.22 27.11 8.84
N ARG A 7 -8.43 28.02 7.89
CA ARG A 7 -8.30 27.73 6.46
C ARG A 7 -6.87 27.36 6.08
N ARG A 8 -5.86 28.06 6.62
CA ARG A 8 -4.45 27.75 6.36
C ARG A 8 -4.02 26.44 7.02
N ALA A 9 -4.54 26.12 8.19
CA ALA A 9 -4.22 24.89 8.90
C ALA A 9 -4.69 23.63 8.15
N ASN A 10 -5.75 23.76 7.35
CA ASN A 10 -6.39 22.69 6.57
C ASN A 10 -6.03 22.74 5.07
N ASP A 11 -5.04 23.56 4.67
CA ASP A 11 -4.55 23.57 3.30
C ASP A 11 -4.00 22.17 2.93
N PRO A 12 -4.53 21.54 1.87
CA PRO A 12 -4.14 20.19 1.48
C PRO A 12 -2.64 20.01 1.24
N MET A 13 -2.02 21.00 0.62
CA MET A 13 -0.57 20.93 0.31
C MET A 13 0.27 21.14 1.56
N LEU A 14 -0.18 21.98 2.48
CA LEU A 14 0.48 22.13 3.78
C LEU A 14 0.38 20.84 4.60
N LEU A 15 -0.77 20.16 4.58
CA LEU A 15 -0.94 18.86 5.25
C LEU A 15 -0.02 17.79 4.65
N LEU A 16 0.09 17.74 3.31
CA LEU A 16 1.01 16.83 2.63
C LEU A 16 2.47 17.13 3.01
N GLY A 17 2.89 18.38 2.94
CA GLY A 17 4.25 18.79 3.32
C GLY A 17 4.57 18.49 4.79
N ARG A 18 3.59 18.66 5.71
CA ARG A 18 3.76 18.28 7.12
C ARG A 18 3.93 16.77 7.29
N LEU A 19 3.12 15.97 6.56
CA LEU A 19 3.23 14.51 6.60
C LEU A 19 4.60 14.07 6.06
N ASP A 20 5.01 14.57 4.90
CA ASP A 20 6.30 14.24 4.29
C ASP A 20 7.48 14.64 5.17
N GLY A 21 7.46 15.86 5.72
CA GLY A 21 8.51 16.35 6.63
C GLY A 21 8.60 15.52 7.91
N ARG A 22 7.46 15.13 8.51
CA ARG A 22 7.48 14.22 9.67
C ARG A 22 8.03 12.85 9.32
N LEU A 23 7.61 12.28 8.18
CA LEU A 23 8.12 10.98 7.72
C LEU A 23 9.63 11.01 7.45
N HIS A 24 10.17 12.15 7.00
CA HIS A 24 11.59 12.31 6.75
C HIS A 24 12.43 12.12 8.02
N HIS A 25 11.94 12.59 9.15
CA HIS A 25 12.64 12.55 10.44
C HIS A 25 12.17 11.44 11.38
N SER A 26 11.07 10.74 11.06
CA SER A 26 10.50 9.72 11.93
C SER A 26 11.24 8.40 11.84
N THR A 27 11.66 7.88 12.99
CA THR A 27 12.18 6.50 13.11
C THR A 27 11.12 5.44 12.89
N SER A 28 9.85 5.84 12.77
CA SER A 28 8.68 4.96 12.58
C SER A 28 8.15 4.99 11.14
N ALA A 29 8.88 5.63 10.22
CA ALA A 29 8.46 5.81 8.83
C ALA A 29 8.22 4.47 8.11
N ASP A 30 9.01 3.43 8.39
CA ASP A 30 8.86 2.10 7.80
C ASP A 30 7.53 1.43 8.20
N ILE A 31 7.09 1.58 9.46
CA ILE A 31 5.79 1.07 9.93
C ILE A 31 4.65 1.83 9.25
N PHE A 32 4.77 3.16 9.18
CA PHE A 32 3.79 3.99 8.48
C PHE A 32 3.69 3.60 7.01
N LEU A 33 4.81 3.45 6.31
CA LEU A 33 4.83 3.06 4.90
C LEU A 33 4.25 1.65 4.68
N ALA A 34 4.48 0.71 5.60
CA ALA A 34 3.85 -0.61 5.53
C ALA A 34 2.32 -0.51 5.60
N ARG A 35 1.76 0.31 6.52
CA ARG A 35 0.33 0.57 6.60
C ARG A 35 -0.19 1.37 5.41
N SER A 36 0.57 2.37 4.95
CA SER A 36 0.25 3.15 3.76
C SER A 36 0.08 2.27 2.51
N ARG A 37 0.89 1.20 2.36
CA ARG A 37 0.72 0.21 1.29
C ARG A 37 -0.59 -0.57 1.41
N LEU A 38 -1.04 -0.90 2.63
CA LEU A 38 -2.36 -1.53 2.83
C LEU A 38 -3.49 -0.61 2.38
N HIS A 39 -3.45 0.66 2.81
CA HIS A 39 -4.44 1.67 2.41
C HIS A 39 -4.46 1.88 0.90
N GLY A 40 -3.29 2.02 0.27
CA GLY A 40 -3.18 2.16 -1.18
C GLY A 40 -3.69 0.92 -1.93
N ALA A 41 -3.33 -0.27 -1.48
CA ALA A 41 -3.76 -1.53 -2.08
C ALA A 41 -5.28 -1.72 -2.01
N ALA A 42 -5.90 -1.43 -0.86
CA ALA A 42 -7.34 -1.50 -0.69
C ALA A 42 -8.07 -0.47 -1.56
N ALA A 43 -7.55 0.76 -1.65
CA ALA A 43 -8.11 1.81 -2.51
C ALA A 43 -8.05 1.40 -4.00
N LEU A 44 -6.93 0.87 -4.46
CA LEU A 44 -6.76 0.38 -5.83
C LEU A 44 -7.67 -0.81 -6.15
N ALA A 45 -7.82 -1.76 -5.21
CA ALA A 45 -8.76 -2.87 -5.35
C ALA A 45 -10.21 -2.36 -5.48
N GLY A 46 -10.58 -1.34 -4.71
CA GLY A 46 -11.88 -0.67 -4.86
C GLY A 46 -12.08 -0.03 -6.23
N LEU A 47 -11.06 0.64 -6.77
CA LEU A 47 -11.08 1.21 -8.13
C LEU A 47 -11.17 0.12 -9.20
N ALA A 48 -10.53 -1.03 -8.98
CA ALA A 48 -10.61 -2.19 -9.86
C ALA A 48 -11.97 -2.94 -9.76
N GLY A 49 -12.90 -2.47 -8.93
CA GLY A 49 -14.22 -3.07 -8.77
C GLY A 49 -14.27 -4.26 -7.78
N VAL A 50 -13.19 -4.51 -7.05
CA VAL A 50 -13.07 -5.59 -6.05
C VAL A 50 -12.76 -4.98 -4.68
N PRO A 51 -13.75 -4.31 -4.04
CA PRO A 51 -13.50 -3.58 -2.79
C PRO A 51 -13.15 -4.52 -1.64
N ILE A 52 -12.20 -4.11 -0.82
CA ILE A 52 -11.78 -4.79 0.40
C ILE A 52 -11.55 -3.74 1.51
N ALA A 53 -11.88 -4.08 2.74
CA ALA A 53 -11.50 -3.23 3.86
C ALA A 53 -10.00 -3.42 4.18
N VAL A 54 -9.34 -2.34 4.59
CA VAL A 54 -7.92 -2.38 4.98
C VAL A 54 -7.71 -3.38 6.12
N GLY A 55 -8.69 -3.48 7.05
CA GLY A 55 -8.68 -4.42 8.15
C GLY A 55 -8.63 -5.89 7.69
N ASP A 56 -9.40 -6.25 6.66
CA ASP A 56 -9.43 -7.63 6.13
C ASP A 56 -8.09 -8.03 5.53
N LEU A 57 -7.45 -7.11 4.76
CA LEU A 57 -6.12 -7.34 4.21
C LEU A 57 -5.06 -7.43 5.32
N GLN A 58 -5.20 -6.61 6.36
CA GLN A 58 -4.33 -6.64 7.52
C GLN A 58 -4.49 -7.95 8.31
N ASP A 59 -5.73 -8.39 8.53
CA ASP A 59 -6.06 -9.63 9.23
C ASP A 59 -5.51 -10.85 8.51
N TRP A 60 -5.57 -10.82 7.18
CA TRP A 60 -4.99 -11.88 6.38
C TRP A 60 -3.45 -11.93 6.48
N ILE A 61 -2.74 -10.79 6.38
CA ILE A 61 -1.29 -10.72 6.60
C ILE A 61 -0.94 -11.17 8.04
N ALA A 62 -1.79 -10.82 9.01
CA ALA A 62 -1.63 -11.24 10.39
C ALA A 62 -1.89 -12.75 10.64
N GLY A 63 -2.47 -13.46 9.67
CA GLY A 63 -2.83 -14.87 9.77
C GLY A 63 -4.11 -15.13 10.58
N ARG A 64 -4.95 -14.11 10.74
CA ARG A 64 -6.24 -14.19 11.46
C ARG A 64 -7.41 -14.58 10.56
N SER A 65 -7.31 -14.35 9.28
CA SER A 65 -8.30 -14.80 8.30
C SER A 65 -7.81 -16.01 7.53
N VAL A 66 -8.76 -16.82 7.07
CA VAL A 66 -8.46 -18.00 6.24
C VAL A 66 -7.91 -17.52 4.90
N PRO A 67 -6.88 -18.18 4.34
CA PRO A 67 -6.43 -17.87 2.97
C PRO A 67 -7.58 -18.00 1.98
N PRO A 68 -7.62 -17.14 0.96
CA PRO A 68 -8.63 -17.28 -0.11
C PRO A 68 -8.53 -18.66 -0.75
N ARG A 69 -9.66 -19.25 -1.07
CA ARG A 69 -9.70 -20.55 -1.73
C ARG A 69 -9.16 -20.43 -3.14
N ALA A 70 -8.29 -21.34 -3.54
CA ALA A 70 -7.74 -21.39 -4.90
C ALA A 70 -8.83 -21.45 -5.99
N SER A 71 -10.04 -21.95 -5.65
CA SER A 71 -11.20 -22.03 -6.53
C SER A 71 -11.88 -20.68 -6.81
N GLU A 72 -11.63 -19.65 -6.01
CA GLU A 72 -12.25 -18.33 -6.17
C GLU A 72 -11.48 -17.44 -7.17
N GLY A 73 -10.29 -17.88 -7.59
CA GLY A 73 -9.51 -17.23 -8.63
C GLY A 73 -9.14 -15.79 -8.29
N LEU A 74 -9.03 -14.98 -9.33
CA LEU A 74 -8.62 -13.57 -9.26
C LEU A 74 -9.78 -12.61 -8.93
N ASN A 75 -10.98 -13.12 -8.69
CA ASN A 75 -12.11 -12.37 -8.14
C ASN A 75 -12.05 -12.27 -6.60
N ASP A 76 -11.09 -12.95 -5.98
CA ASP A 76 -10.87 -12.86 -4.54
C ASP A 76 -10.25 -11.51 -4.14
N PRO A 77 -10.92 -10.73 -3.29
CA PRO A 77 -10.49 -9.38 -2.92
C PRO A 77 -9.08 -9.32 -2.31
N ILE A 78 -8.71 -10.33 -1.51
CA ILE A 78 -7.37 -10.38 -0.88
C ILE A 78 -6.29 -10.57 -1.93
N SER A 79 -6.55 -11.40 -2.94
CA SER A 79 -5.62 -11.64 -4.04
C SER A 79 -5.37 -10.38 -4.85
N VAL A 80 -6.43 -9.69 -5.24
CA VAL A 80 -6.34 -8.44 -5.99
C VAL A 80 -5.60 -7.37 -5.18
N ALA A 81 -5.96 -7.18 -3.92
CA ALA A 81 -5.29 -6.22 -3.05
C ALA A 81 -3.81 -6.58 -2.81
N SER A 82 -3.47 -7.88 -2.69
CA SER A 82 -2.08 -8.33 -2.53
C SER A 82 -1.23 -7.95 -3.75
N ILE A 83 -1.77 -8.07 -4.95
CA ILE A 83 -1.10 -7.67 -6.18
C ILE A 83 -0.85 -6.16 -6.19
N PHE A 84 -1.85 -5.35 -5.84
CA PHE A 84 -1.66 -3.91 -5.74
C PHE A 84 -0.64 -3.53 -4.65
N HIS A 85 -0.64 -4.24 -3.52
CA HIS A 85 0.38 -4.04 -2.49
C HIS A 85 1.79 -4.32 -3.02
N LEU A 86 1.98 -5.38 -3.80
CA LEU A 86 3.25 -5.69 -4.46
C LEU A 86 3.64 -4.60 -5.46
N ALA A 87 2.71 -4.13 -6.30
CA ALA A 87 2.94 -3.06 -7.27
C ALA A 87 3.45 -1.78 -6.58
N LEU A 88 2.75 -1.33 -5.54
CA LEU A 88 3.15 -0.16 -4.76
C LEU A 88 4.51 -0.36 -4.06
N SER A 89 4.78 -1.57 -3.57
CA SER A 89 6.06 -1.87 -2.90
C SER A 89 7.25 -1.81 -3.84
N ARG A 90 7.04 -2.09 -5.13
CA ARG A 90 8.11 -2.02 -6.13
C ARG A 90 8.41 -0.60 -6.58
N ASP A 91 7.41 0.25 -6.63
CA ASP A 91 7.61 1.64 -6.98
C ASP A 91 8.42 2.40 -5.93
N GLU A 92 8.37 1.95 -4.69
CA GLU A 92 9.03 2.60 -3.56
C GLU A 92 10.49 2.15 -3.33
N ASP A 93 10.96 1.10 -4.01
CA ASP A 93 12.26 0.46 -3.74
C ASP A 93 12.43 0.13 -2.25
N VAL A 94 11.58 -0.77 -1.74
CA VAL A 94 11.46 -1.11 -0.32
C VAL A 94 12.77 -1.67 0.24
N ARG A 95 13.51 -0.84 0.98
CA ARG A 95 14.79 -1.21 1.62
C ARG A 95 14.65 -1.47 3.11
N ASP A 96 13.58 -0.97 3.72
CA ASP A 96 13.35 -1.09 5.14
C ASP A 96 13.03 -2.53 5.58
N PRO A 97 13.38 -2.92 6.82
CA PRO A 97 13.15 -4.30 7.29
C PRO A 97 11.68 -4.69 7.40
N VAL A 98 10.78 -3.75 7.75
CA VAL A 98 9.34 -4.01 7.89
C VAL A 98 8.73 -4.27 6.52
N GLY A 99 9.06 -3.44 5.53
CA GLY A 99 8.59 -3.60 4.16
C GLY A 99 9.09 -4.91 3.53
N ARG A 100 10.38 -5.25 3.72
CA ARG A 100 10.92 -6.53 3.23
C ARG A 100 10.24 -7.73 3.87
N ALA A 101 9.97 -7.68 5.17
CA ALA A 101 9.24 -8.73 5.86
C ALA A 101 7.82 -8.88 5.29
N SER A 102 7.11 -7.77 5.04
CA SER A 102 5.77 -7.78 4.43
C SER A 102 5.78 -8.43 3.05
N LEU A 103 6.79 -8.10 2.21
CA LEU A 103 6.95 -8.72 0.89
C LEU A 103 7.18 -10.23 0.98
N ASN A 104 7.92 -10.72 1.99
CA ASN A 104 8.12 -12.16 2.17
C ASN A 104 6.79 -12.88 2.43
N ALA A 105 5.91 -12.31 3.28
CA ALA A 105 4.59 -12.90 3.51
C ALA A 105 3.74 -12.91 2.24
N LEU A 106 3.70 -11.80 1.51
CA LEU A 106 2.92 -11.68 0.29
C LEU A 106 3.41 -12.63 -0.81
N ARG A 107 4.72 -12.78 -0.98
CA ARG A 107 5.29 -13.73 -1.93
C ARG A 107 4.88 -15.16 -1.62
N THR A 108 5.01 -15.59 -0.38
CA THR A 108 4.61 -16.96 0.04
C THR A 108 3.16 -17.26 -0.34
N ILE A 109 2.28 -16.27 -0.29
CA ILE A 109 0.87 -16.44 -0.59
C ILE A 109 0.61 -16.55 -2.09
N LEU A 110 1.35 -15.81 -2.88
CA LEU A 110 1.29 -15.93 -4.34
C LEU A 110 1.91 -17.26 -4.82
N ASP A 111 2.94 -17.75 -4.10
CA ASP A 111 3.63 -19.00 -4.40
C ASP A 111 2.84 -20.26 -3.98
N ASP A 112 2.03 -20.16 -2.91
CA ASP A 112 1.16 -21.27 -2.43
C ASP A 112 -0.01 -21.59 -3.40
N ARG A 113 -0.16 -20.87 -4.50
CA ARG A 113 -1.20 -21.14 -5.50
C ARG A 113 -0.67 -22.05 -6.60
N ALA A 114 -1.47 -23.04 -6.98
CA ALA A 114 -1.15 -23.94 -8.09
C ALA A 114 -0.85 -23.23 -9.43
N GLU A 115 -1.27 -21.96 -9.54
CA GLU A 115 -0.96 -21.06 -10.65
C GLU A 115 0.48 -20.56 -10.62
N ALA A 116 1.13 -20.55 -9.45
CA ALA A 116 2.54 -20.16 -9.33
C ALA A 116 3.46 -21.08 -10.16
N GLU A 117 3.16 -22.36 -10.21
CA GLU A 117 3.91 -23.33 -11.00
C GLU A 117 3.76 -23.12 -12.50
N ARG A 118 2.62 -22.57 -12.95
CA ARG A 118 2.35 -22.32 -14.39
C ARG A 118 3.18 -21.17 -14.96
N TYR A 119 3.59 -20.24 -14.13
CA TYR A 119 4.16 -18.97 -14.56
C TYR A 119 5.58 -18.75 -14.05
N GLY A 120 6.20 -19.79 -13.51
CA GLY A 120 7.52 -19.87 -12.89
C GLY A 120 8.49 -18.73 -13.24
N GLY A 121 8.96 -18.04 -12.24
CA GLY A 121 9.99 -17.05 -12.41
C GLY A 121 10.05 -16.01 -11.31
N ASP A 122 11.25 -15.63 -10.94
CA ASP A 122 11.59 -14.73 -9.85
C ASP A 122 11.24 -13.25 -10.10
N ASP A 123 10.57 -12.94 -11.19
CA ASP A 123 10.38 -11.56 -11.64
C ASP A 123 8.99 -11.02 -11.34
N LEU A 124 8.65 -10.95 -10.05
CA LEU A 124 7.44 -10.31 -9.51
C LEU A 124 7.35 -8.83 -9.89
N ALA A 125 7.19 -8.44 -11.17
CA ALA A 125 7.16 -7.06 -11.43
C ALA A 125 6.60 -6.51 -12.69
N HIS A 126 6.25 -7.29 -13.56
CA HIS A 126 5.87 -6.71 -14.82
C HIS A 126 4.38 -6.86 -15.06
N PHE A 127 3.60 -5.91 -14.52
CA PHE A 127 2.35 -5.57 -15.21
C PHE A 127 2.70 -5.42 -16.69
N GLY A 128 1.85 -5.91 -17.59
CA GLY A 128 2.14 -6.01 -19.01
C GLY A 128 2.58 -4.71 -19.70
N PRO A 129 2.63 -4.69 -21.04
CA PRO A 129 3.13 -3.53 -21.79
C PRO A 129 2.48 -2.21 -21.42
N LEU A 130 1.17 -2.24 -21.12
CA LEU A 130 0.41 -1.05 -20.74
C LEU A 130 0.89 -0.43 -19.43
N TRP A 131 1.16 -1.26 -18.42
CA TRP A 131 1.74 -0.78 -17.17
C TRP A 131 3.08 -0.08 -17.38
N ARG A 132 3.96 -0.65 -18.21
CA ARG A 132 5.24 -0.04 -18.52
C ARG A 132 5.08 1.31 -19.23
N GLN A 133 4.08 1.44 -20.11
CA GLN A 133 3.77 2.70 -20.79
C GLN A 133 3.27 3.74 -19.79
N VAL A 134 2.31 3.40 -18.93
CA VAL A 134 1.80 4.29 -17.87
C VAL A 134 2.92 4.71 -16.93
N LYS A 135 3.76 3.77 -16.50
CA LYS A 135 4.90 4.06 -15.63
C LYS A 135 5.91 5.00 -16.30
N SER A 136 6.27 4.74 -17.54
CA SER A 136 7.19 5.59 -18.31
C SER A 136 6.64 7.00 -18.46
N ALA A 137 5.37 7.15 -18.79
CA ALA A 137 4.73 8.46 -18.92
C ALA A 137 4.58 9.18 -17.57
N ALA A 138 4.35 8.44 -16.48
CA ALA A 138 4.32 8.98 -15.12
C ALA A 138 5.69 9.48 -14.65
N ASP A 139 6.77 8.86 -15.12
CA ASP A 139 8.15 9.24 -14.81
C ASP A 139 8.66 10.45 -15.59
N ALA A 140 7.96 10.86 -16.64
CA ALA A 140 8.35 12.02 -17.43
C ALA A 140 8.46 13.29 -16.54
N PRO A 141 9.43 14.17 -16.77
CA PRO A 141 9.58 15.39 -15.99
C PRO A 141 8.32 16.24 -15.97
N PHE A 142 8.08 16.92 -14.87
CA PHE A 142 7.03 17.94 -14.77
C PHE A 142 7.63 19.31 -15.02
N PRO A 143 7.12 20.05 -16.02
CA PRO A 143 7.62 21.40 -16.32
C PRO A 143 7.32 22.40 -15.19
N VAL A 144 6.21 22.18 -14.50
CA VAL A 144 5.78 22.96 -13.33
C VAL A 144 5.34 22.00 -12.24
N ALA A 145 5.77 22.27 -11.02
CA ALA A 145 5.42 21.50 -9.84
C ALA A 145 4.04 21.96 -9.28
N ASP A 146 2.97 21.68 -9.99
CA ASP A 146 1.62 21.99 -9.56
C ASP A 146 0.66 20.81 -9.77
N LEU A 147 -0.45 20.79 -9.02
CA LEU A 147 -1.45 19.73 -9.11
C LEU A 147 -2.20 19.72 -10.44
N ARG A 148 -2.25 20.85 -11.14
CA ARG A 148 -2.87 20.95 -12.46
C ARG A 148 -2.08 20.14 -13.48
N SER A 149 -0.76 20.27 -13.48
CA SER A 149 0.13 19.47 -14.35
C SER A 149 -0.02 17.97 -14.09
N ILE A 150 -0.21 17.57 -12.83
CA ILE A 150 -0.51 16.16 -12.48
C ILE A 150 -1.87 15.77 -13.03
N ALA A 151 -2.91 16.58 -12.84
CA ALA A 151 -4.25 16.29 -13.34
C ALA A 151 -4.28 16.19 -14.88
N GLU A 152 -3.59 17.05 -15.58
CA GLU A 152 -3.45 17.01 -17.04
C GLU A 152 -2.76 15.71 -17.50
N ARG A 153 -1.71 15.29 -16.81
CA ARG A 153 -1.04 14.01 -17.09
C ARG A 153 -1.93 12.81 -16.79
N VAL A 154 -2.69 12.84 -15.70
CA VAL A 154 -3.68 11.79 -15.36
C VAL A 154 -4.71 11.66 -16.49
N PHE A 155 -5.22 12.78 -17.02
CA PHE A 155 -6.15 12.77 -18.15
C PHE A 155 -5.51 12.14 -19.39
N ALA A 156 -4.29 12.54 -19.74
CA ALA A 156 -3.57 11.96 -20.88
C ALA A 156 -3.34 10.45 -20.71
N LEU A 157 -3.04 10.00 -19.49
CA LEU A 157 -2.87 8.59 -19.18
C LEU A 157 -4.20 7.82 -19.24
N ALA A 158 -5.28 8.40 -18.73
CA ALA A 158 -6.63 7.81 -18.84
C ALA A 158 -7.03 7.64 -20.31
N GLU A 159 -6.86 8.68 -21.12
CA GLU A 159 -7.14 8.62 -22.55
C GLU A 159 -6.27 7.58 -23.28
N MET A 160 -4.99 7.47 -22.94
CA MET A 160 -4.09 6.47 -23.50
C MET A 160 -4.56 5.04 -23.13
N THR A 161 -5.05 4.83 -21.90
CA THR A 161 -5.53 3.51 -21.45
C THR A 161 -6.88 3.13 -22.02
N GLU A 162 -7.74 4.08 -22.33
CA GLU A 162 -9.04 3.84 -22.99
C GLU A 162 -8.90 3.44 -24.47
N ARG A 163 -7.89 3.93 -25.14
CA ARG A 163 -7.66 3.66 -26.59
C ARG A 163 -7.20 2.24 -26.89
N LEU A 164 -6.86 1.44 -25.89
CA LEU A 164 -6.47 0.06 -26.15
C LEU A 164 -7.70 -0.80 -26.43
N PRO A 165 -7.66 -1.67 -27.47
CA PRO A 165 -8.82 -2.44 -27.85
C PRO A 165 -9.33 -3.28 -26.67
N VAL A 166 -10.62 -3.12 -26.40
CA VAL A 166 -11.37 -3.92 -25.44
C VAL A 166 -11.62 -5.29 -26.09
N GLY A 167 -10.61 -6.15 -26.09
CA GLY A 167 -10.74 -7.50 -26.58
C GLY A 167 -10.48 -8.46 -25.46
N ALA A 168 -11.41 -9.36 -25.18
CA ALA A 168 -11.34 -10.42 -24.18
C ALA A 168 -10.80 -9.98 -22.80
N SER A 169 -11.22 -10.62 -21.71
CA SER A 169 -10.76 -10.35 -20.35
C SER A 169 -9.34 -9.80 -20.29
N GLU A 170 -9.17 -8.63 -19.67
CA GLU A 170 -7.86 -7.99 -19.59
C GLU A 170 -6.91 -8.85 -18.76
N VAL A 171 -6.01 -9.50 -19.44
CA VAL A 171 -4.99 -10.32 -18.79
C VAL A 171 -3.80 -9.41 -18.46
N VAL A 172 -3.68 -9.04 -17.22
CA VAL A 172 -2.50 -8.37 -16.70
C VAL A 172 -1.52 -9.45 -16.27
N ALA A 173 -0.39 -9.56 -16.97
CA ALA A 173 0.66 -10.51 -16.59
C ALA A 173 1.54 -9.91 -15.48
N ILE A 174 1.59 -10.57 -14.35
CA ILE A 174 2.52 -10.30 -13.26
C ILE A 174 3.39 -11.53 -13.14
N ASP A 175 4.68 -11.42 -13.38
CA ASP A 175 5.62 -12.55 -13.34
C ASP A 175 5.27 -13.71 -14.27
N GLY A 176 4.75 -13.40 -15.45
CA GLY A 176 4.21 -14.44 -16.30
C GLY A 176 2.90 -15.03 -15.80
N ARG A 177 2.35 -14.53 -14.67
CA ARG A 177 1.01 -14.89 -14.19
C ARG A 177 -0.01 -13.98 -14.85
N SER A 178 -1.02 -14.56 -15.46
CA SER A 178 -2.13 -13.83 -16.04
C SER A 178 -3.14 -13.49 -14.96
N LEU A 179 -3.32 -12.21 -14.68
CA LEU A 179 -4.40 -11.68 -13.88
C LEU A 179 -5.54 -11.33 -14.82
N GLU A 180 -6.59 -12.10 -14.82
CA GLU A 180 -7.80 -11.79 -15.53
C GLU A 180 -8.66 -10.86 -14.68
N LEU A 181 -8.63 -9.55 -14.99
CA LEU A 181 -9.48 -8.58 -14.31
C LEU A 181 -10.90 -8.73 -14.81
N PRO A 182 -11.91 -8.72 -13.93
CA PRO A 182 -13.29 -8.85 -14.35
C PRO A 182 -13.66 -7.74 -15.35
N PRO A 183 -14.35 -8.07 -16.46
CA PRO A 183 -14.64 -7.16 -17.57
C PRO A 183 -15.51 -5.95 -17.20
N ARG A 184 -15.91 -5.80 -15.94
CA ARG A 184 -16.83 -4.77 -15.44
C ARG A 184 -16.21 -3.38 -15.25
N CYS A 185 -14.88 -3.25 -15.24
CA CYS A 185 -14.22 -1.95 -15.21
C CYS A 185 -13.74 -1.61 -16.62
N ARG A 186 -14.59 -0.93 -17.39
CA ARG A 186 -14.19 -0.27 -18.66
C ARG A 186 -13.15 0.82 -18.36
N ASP A 187 -13.22 1.43 -17.19
CA ASP A 187 -12.31 2.49 -16.76
C ASP A 187 -11.12 1.87 -16.05
N ARG A 188 -9.94 2.03 -16.61
CA ARG A 188 -8.66 1.57 -16.04
C ARG A 188 -8.07 2.57 -15.06
N ASN A 189 -8.92 3.31 -14.35
CA ASN A 189 -8.50 4.33 -13.39
C ASN A 189 -7.58 3.78 -12.31
N TRP A 190 -7.76 2.50 -11.91
CA TRP A 190 -6.86 1.82 -10.99
C TRP A 190 -5.42 1.79 -11.50
N LEU A 191 -5.21 1.63 -12.82
CA LEU A 191 -3.88 1.57 -13.41
C LEU A 191 -3.20 2.95 -13.36
N VAL A 192 -3.94 4.01 -13.69
CA VAL A 192 -3.44 5.38 -13.59
C VAL A 192 -3.21 5.78 -12.13
N ALA A 193 -4.13 5.37 -11.22
CA ALA A 193 -4.02 5.63 -9.79
C ALA A 193 -2.78 5.02 -9.15
N THR A 194 -2.33 3.84 -9.60
CA THR A 194 -1.08 3.23 -9.10
C THR A 194 0.15 4.10 -9.37
N ALA A 195 0.12 4.94 -10.39
CA ALA A 195 1.23 5.83 -10.74
C ALA A 195 1.21 7.18 -9.99
N LEU A 196 0.08 7.55 -9.35
CA LEU A 196 -0.07 8.84 -8.65
C LEU A 196 0.97 9.08 -7.56
N PRO A 197 1.29 8.13 -6.65
CA PRO A 197 2.32 8.36 -5.63
C PRO A 197 3.67 8.74 -6.24
N ARG A 198 4.00 8.10 -7.37
CA ARG A 198 5.21 8.36 -8.12
C ARG A 198 5.18 9.70 -8.83
N MET A 199 4.04 10.10 -9.43
CA MET A 199 3.87 11.41 -10.04
C MET A 199 4.02 12.53 -9.01
N LEU A 200 3.44 12.40 -7.83
CA LEU A 200 3.58 13.37 -6.72
C LEU A 200 5.04 13.49 -6.26
N TYR A 201 5.75 12.37 -6.15
CA TYR A 201 7.18 12.36 -5.85
C TYR A 201 8.01 13.04 -6.95
N ARG A 202 7.76 12.70 -8.22
CA ARG A 202 8.49 13.27 -9.37
C ARG A 202 8.21 14.75 -9.59
N ALA A 203 7.02 15.22 -9.24
CA ALA A 203 6.65 16.63 -9.26
C ALA A 203 7.19 17.41 -8.04
N GLY A 204 7.87 16.75 -7.09
CA GLY A 204 8.47 17.41 -5.93
C GLY A 204 7.51 17.75 -4.79
N PHE A 205 6.28 17.20 -4.79
CA PHE A 205 5.33 17.37 -3.68
C PHE A 205 5.71 16.57 -2.43
N THR A 206 6.45 15.47 -2.62
CA THR A 206 6.94 14.62 -1.53
C THR A 206 8.40 14.27 -1.76
N SER A 207 9.15 14.07 -0.68
CA SER A 207 10.56 13.64 -0.70
C SER A 207 10.70 12.14 -0.93
N ARG A 208 9.60 11.40 -0.85
CA ARG A 208 9.50 9.94 -1.04
C ARG A 208 8.15 9.56 -1.61
N ILE A 209 8.06 8.35 -2.13
CA ILE A 209 6.78 7.78 -2.55
C ILE A 209 5.96 7.41 -1.31
N ILE A 210 4.73 7.91 -1.20
CA ILE A 210 3.77 7.57 -0.14
C ILE A 210 2.66 6.72 -0.76
N PRO A 211 2.65 5.39 -0.54
CA PRO A 211 1.80 4.45 -1.27
C PRO A 211 0.28 4.67 -1.16
N SER A 212 -0.19 5.30 -0.08
CA SER A 212 -1.63 5.63 0.09
C SER A 212 -2.10 6.80 -0.77
N LEU A 213 -1.20 7.54 -1.40
CA LEU A 213 -1.56 8.68 -2.25
C LEU A 213 -2.00 8.22 -3.64
N VAL A 214 -3.08 7.47 -3.68
CA VAL A 214 -3.74 6.95 -4.90
C VAL A 214 -5.15 7.55 -5.12
N PRO A 215 -5.40 8.84 -4.83
CA PRO A 215 -6.74 9.41 -4.86
C PRO A 215 -7.19 9.64 -6.30
N LEU A 216 -7.82 8.65 -6.88
CA LEU A 216 -8.49 8.82 -8.16
C LEU A 216 -9.98 8.50 -8.01
N PRO A 217 -10.88 9.29 -8.64
CA PRO A 217 -12.31 9.00 -8.59
C PRO A 217 -12.62 7.77 -9.46
N LYS A 218 -13.67 7.05 -9.09
CA LYS A 218 -14.17 5.91 -9.89
C LYS A 218 -14.53 6.35 -11.31
N PHE A 219 -15.13 7.53 -11.45
CA PHE A 219 -15.47 8.15 -12.74
C PHE A 219 -14.66 9.43 -12.89
N MET A 220 -13.96 9.55 -14.02
CA MET A 220 -13.18 10.75 -14.29
C MET A 220 -14.06 11.99 -14.38
N PRO A 221 -13.66 13.10 -13.74
CA PRO A 221 -14.37 14.37 -13.87
C PRO A 221 -14.30 14.91 -15.31
N PRO A 222 -15.16 15.85 -15.69
CA PRO A 222 -15.24 16.33 -17.07
C PRO A 222 -14.03 17.18 -17.51
N SER A 223 -13.16 17.60 -16.60
CA SER A 223 -12.00 18.43 -16.94
C SER A 223 -10.83 18.25 -15.97
N PRO A 224 -9.59 18.54 -16.42
CA PRO A 224 -8.42 18.57 -15.56
C PRO A 224 -8.56 19.53 -14.35
N ALA A 225 -9.24 20.66 -14.53
CA ALA A 225 -9.49 21.62 -13.45
C ALA A 225 -10.38 21.02 -12.35
N ALA A 226 -11.44 20.29 -12.72
CA ALA A 226 -12.29 19.59 -11.75
C ALA A 226 -11.52 18.45 -11.04
N LEU A 227 -10.67 17.74 -11.78
CA LEU A 227 -9.79 16.72 -11.19
C LEU A 227 -8.78 17.35 -10.22
N THR A 228 -8.20 18.50 -10.54
CA THR A 228 -7.29 19.22 -9.64
C THR A 228 -7.94 19.52 -8.29
N GLY A 229 -9.18 20.00 -8.29
CA GLY A 229 -9.95 20.23 -7.07
C GLY A 229 -10.20 18.95 -6.27
N PHE A 230 -10.55 17.86 -6.96
CA PHE A 230 -10.72 16.54 -6.36
C PHE A 230 -9.42 16.05 -5.73
N LEU A 231 -8.32 16.06 -6.47
CA LEU A 231 -7.01 15.63 -5.98
C LEU A 231 -6.57 16.42 -4.76
N ALA A 232 -6.72 17.74 -4.79
CA ALA A 232 -6.38 18.60 -3.64
C ALA A 232 -7.13 18.17 -2.39
N LYS A 233 -8.45 18.00 -2.48
CA LYS A 233 -9.30 17.59 -1.38
C LYS A 233 -8.88 16.23 -0.80
N GLU A 234 -8.76 15.22 -1.66
CA GLU A 234 -8.46 13.84 -1.24
C GLU A 234 -7.04 13.70 -0.70
N ILE A 235 -6.04 14.35 -1.32
CA ILE A 235 -4.67 14.40 -0.80
C ILE A 235 -4.66 15.04 0.60
N GLY A 236 -5.41 16.10 0.81
CA GLY A 236 -5.55 16.72 2.13
C GLY A 236 -6.13 15.76 3.17
N GLN A 237 -7.19 15.02 2.83
CA GLN A 237 -7.82 14.04 3.72
C GLN A 237 -6.88 12.88 4.05
N ILE A 238 -6.22 12.32 3.04
CA ILE A 238 -5.24 11.22 3.22
C ILE A 238 -4.08 11.70 4.08
N SER A 239 -3.58 12.92 3.84
CA SER A 239 -2.47 13.49 4.60
C SER A 239 -2.85 13.75 6.06
N ALA A 240 -4.05 14.28 6.32
CA ALA A 240 -4.55 14.49 7.68
C ALA A 240 -4.74 13.16 8.43
N ALA A 241 -5.27 12.13 7.76
CA ALA A 241 -5.39 10.78 8.31
C ALA A 241 -4.00 10.19 8.60
N GLY A 242 -3.07 10.32 7.65
CA GLY A 242 -1.68 9.86 7.78
C GLY A 242 -0.93 10.52 8.95
N LEU A 243 -1.13 11.81 9.19
CA LEU A 243 -0.55 12.51 10.34
C LEU A 243 -1.04 11.94 11.68
N ARG A 244 -2.35 11.62 11.78
CA ARG A 244 -2.91 10.99 12.98
C ARG A 244 -2.37 9.58 13.18
N GLU A 245 -2.31 8.80 12.10
CA GLU A 245 -1.78 7.44 12.13
C GLU A 245 -0.31 7.41 12.52
N LEU A 246 0.53 8.29 11.93
CA LEU A 246 1.95 8.40 12.27
C LEU A 246 2.13 8.74 13.75
N SER A 247 1.32 9.66 14.30
CA SER A 247 1.35 9.99 15.73
C SER A 247 1.03 8.80 16.62
N ALA A 248 0.03 7.99 16.23
CA ALA A 248 -0.33 6.77 16.96
C ALA A 248 0.80 5.72 16.89
N ILE A 249 1.40 5.54 15.72
CA ILE A 249 2.54 4.63 15.52
C ILE A 249 3.73 5.06 16.38
N GLU A 250 4.10 6.32 16.38
CA GLU A 250 5.21 6.86 17.18
C GLU A 250 4.97 6.65 18.68
N HIS A 251 3.74 6.87 19.13
CA HIS A 251 3.36 6.59 20.52
C HIS A 251 3.51 5.11 20.88
N ASP A 252 3.10 4.19 19.99
CA ASP A 252 3.21 2.76 20.23
C ASP A 252 4.66 2.27 20.14
N VAL A 253 5.47 2.83 19.22
CA VAL A 253 6.92 2.55 19.15
C VAL A 253 7.64 3.02 20.41
N ALA A 254 7.27 4.16 20.97
CA ALA A 254 7.86 4.65 22.22
C ALA A 254 7.65 3.69 23.40
N LYS A 255 6.56 2.90 23.41
CA LYS A 255 6.29 1.87 24.42
C LYS A 255 7.16 0.61 24.26
N LEU A 256 7.73 0.39 23.04
CA LEU A 256 8.56 -0.79 22.77
C LEU A 256 10.03 -0.64 23.18
N THR A 257 10.46 0.54 23.60
CA THR A 257 11.89 0.93 23.76
C THR A 257 12.69 0.11 24.78
N ASN A 258 12.08 -0.81 25.53
CA ASN A 258 12.74 -1.59 26.59
C ASN A 258 12.78 -3.10 26.34
N LEU A 259 12.89 -3.54 25.08
CA LEU A 259 12.88 -4.98 24.77
C LEU A 259 14.16 -5.74 25.19
N GLY A 260 15.19 -5.08 25.75
CA GLY A 260 16.41 -5.74 26.25
C GLY A 260 17.12 -6.65 25.23
N ALA A 261 16.86 -6.44 23.95
CA ALA A 261 17.26 -7.36 22.89
C ALA A 261 18.69 -7.08 22.39
N THR A 262 19.45 -8.15 22.15
CA THR A 262 20.77 -8.04 21.50
C THR A 262 20.64 -7.58 20.04
N GLN A 263 21.70 -7.01 19.45
CA GLN A 263 21.70 -6.58 18.04
C GLN A 263 21.34 -7.68 17.04
N ARG A 264 21.59 -8.94 17.37
CA ARG A 264 21.25 -10.10 16.52
C ARG A 264 19.83 -10.62 16.74
N SER A 265 19.11 -10.11 17.71
CA SER A 265 17.74 -10.52 18.02
C SER A 265 16.76 -10.03 16.96
N ARG A 266 15.80 -10.87 16.59
CA ARG A 266 14.68 -10.48 15.72
C ARG A 266 13.51 -9.83 16.50
N LEU A 267 13.62 -9.72 17.82
CA LEU A 267 12.59 -9.12 18.68
C LEU A 267 12.28 -7.66 18.33
N PRO A 268 13.26 -6.77 18.07
CA PRO A 268 12.95 -5.39 17.69
C PRO A 268 12.15 -5.31 16.37
N LEU A 269 12.50 -6.12 15.37
CA LEU A 269 11.74 -6.17 14.12
C LEU A 269 10.35 -6.76 14.34
N LEU A 270 10.21 -7.82 15.16
CA LEU A 270 8.91 -8.37 15.51
C LEU A 270 8.03 -7.34 16.22
N GLY A 271 8.58 -6.56 17.16
CA GLY A 271 7.85 -5.47 17.83
C GLY A 271 7.29 -4.45 16.80
N ARG A 272 8.10 -4.04 15.84
CA ARG A 272 7.68 -3.14 14.76
C ARG A 272 6.60 -3.75 13.86
N LEU A 273 6.75 -5.05 13.53
CA LEU A 273 5.75 -5.78 12.73
C LEU A 273 4.42 -5.93 13.48
N LEU A 274 4.43 -6.08 14.81
CA LEU A 274 3.20 -6.12 15.61
C LEU A 274 2.47 -4.76 15.63
N ILE A 275 3.21 -3.65 15.51
CA ILE A 275 2.59 -2.34 15.35
C ILE A 275 2.06 -2.18 13.92
N ALA A 276 2.82 -2.63 12.91
CA ALA A 276 2.38 -2.57 11.50
C ALA A 276 1.14 -3.45 11.26
N TYR A 277 1.12 -4.65 11.83
CA TYR A 277 0.10 -5.68 11.66
C TYR A 277 -0.34 -6.22 13.03
N PRO A 278 -1.24 -5.55 13.74
CA PRO A 278 -1.70 -6.00 15.05
C PRO A 278 -2.33 -7.39 15.00
N GLY A 279 -2.02 -8.22 16.00
CA GLY A 279 -2.60 -9.56 16.14
C GLY A 279 -1.91 -10.64 15.31
N LEU A 280 -0.62 -10.45 14.94
CA LEU A 280 0.17 -11.43 14.20
C LEU A 280 0.16 -12.81 14.88
N GLN A 281 -0.23 -13.83 14.12
CA GLN A 281 -0.18 -15.24 14.52
C GLN A 281 1.21 -15.83 14.26
N ALA A 282 1.52 -16.93 14.96
CA ALA A 282 2.84 -17.59 14.85
C ALA A 282 3.15 -18.05 13.41
N SER A 283 2.15 -18.47 12.65
CA SER A 283 2.28 -18.84 11.24
C SER A 283 2.73 -17.65 10.38
N SER A 284 2.14 -16.47 10.58
CA SER A 284 2.53 -15.25 9.86
C SER A 284 3.89 -14.73 10.31
N VAL A 285 4.20 -14.76 11.61
CA VAL A 285 5.54 -14.41 12.11
C VAL A 285 6.61 -15.31 11.48
N SER A 286 6.32 -16.60 11.32
CA SER A 286 7.22 -17.55 10.65
C SER A 286 7.52 -17.12 9.21
N LYS A 287 6.50 -16.71 8.45
CA LYS A 287 6.63 -16.23 7.05
C LYS A 287 7.34 -14.88 6.98
N LEU A 288 6.87 -13.89 7.76
CA LEU A 288 7.41 -12.53 7.79
C LEU A 288 8.91 -12.49 8.15
N LEU A 289 9.32 -13.26 9.14
CA LEU A 289 10.68 -13.27 9.66
C LEU A 289 11.55 -14.40 9.06
N SER A 290 11.00 -15.24 8.21
CA SER A 290 11.68 -16.43 7.66
C SER A 290 12.31 -17.28 8.77
N VAL A 291 11.50 -17.62 9.78
CA VAL A 291 11.89 -18.48 10.91
C VAL A 291 11.01 -19.71 10.99
N THR A 292 11.46 -20.74 11.73
CA THR A 292 10.62 -21.91 11.96
C THR A 292 9.37 -21.58 12.78
N PRO A 293 8.27 -22.32 12.66
CA PRO A 293 7.06 -22.11 13.49
C PRO A 293 7.36 -22.14 14.99
N GLN A 294 8.28 -22.98 15.44
CA GLN A 294 8.71 -23.04 16.83
C GLN A 294 9.49 -21.77 17.23
N GLY A 295 10.37 -21.28 16.34
CA GLY A 295 11.09 -20.01 16.52
C GLY A 295 10.11 -18.82 16.62
N ALA A 296 9.09 -18.78 15.78
CA ALA A 296 8.05 -17.75 15.82
C ALA A 296 7.31 -17.74 17.17
N ARG A 297 6.90 -18.92 17.67
CA ARG A 297 6.25 -19.04 19.00
C ARG A 297 7.16 -18.54 20.13
N LYS A 298 8.47 -18.91 20.10
CA LYS A 298 9.44 -18.43 21.09
C LYS A 298 9.62 -16.93 21.06
N LEU A 299 9.66 -16.33 19.85
CA LEU A 299 9.77 -14.88 19.68
C LEU A 299 8.53 -14.16 20.21
N LEU A 300 7.33 -14.66 19.92
CA LEU A 300 6.08 -14.09 20.44
C LEU A 300 6.01 -14.20 21.98
N ALA A 301 6.43 -15.33 22.56
CA ALA A 301 6.46 -15.53 24.01
C ALA A 301 7.50 -14.65 24.73
N ALA A 302 8.56 -14.24 24.03
CA ALA A 302 9.61 -13.39 24.59
C ALA A 302 9.26 -11.89 24.59
N LEU A 303 8.16 -11.50 23.93
CA LEU A 303 7.70 -10.12 24.00
C LEU A 303 7.02 -9.85 25.34
N PRO A 304 7.32 -8.70 25.99
CA PRO A 304 6.61 -8.31 27.19
C PRO A 304 5.12 -8.13 26.84
N THR A 305 4.28 -8.84 27.58
CA THR A 305 2.83 -8.84 27.39
C THR A 305 2.30 -7.43 27.64
N THR A 306 2.06 -6.67 26.58
CA THR A 306 1.44 -5.35 26.73
C THR A 306 -0.03 -5.55 27.10
N PRO A 307 -0.56 -4.84 28.13
CA PRO A 307 -1.95 -5.04 28.60
C PRO A 307 -3.03 -4.89 27.52
N ALA A 308 -2.74 -4.15 26.44
CA ALA A 308 -3.62 -3.97 25.31
C ALA A 308 -3.74 -5.23 24.42
N ALA A 309 -2.67 -6.03 24.30
CA ALA A 309 -2.69 -7.29 23.55
C ALA A 309 -3.46 -8.39 24.31
N GLN A 310 -3.36 -8.40 25.66
CA GLN A 310 -4.10 -9.36 26.50
C GLN A 310 -5.61 -9.11 26.53
N ARG A 311 -6.07 -7.87 26.43
CA ARG A 311 -7.53 -7.59 26.44
C ARG A 311 -8.24 -8.09 25.18
N ARG A 312 -7.56 -8.17 24.04
CA ARG A 312 -8.15 -8.70 22.79
C ARG A 312 -8.07 -10.23 22.68
N LEU A 313 -7.05 -10.86 23.32
CA LEU A 313 -6.93 -12.32 23.37
C LEU A 313 -7.87 -12.99 24.38
N ARG A 314 -8.47 -12.22 25.31
CA ARG A 314 -9.44 -12.74 26.31
C ARG A 314 -10.90 -12.45 25.92
N ALA A 315 -11.15 -11.74 24.82
CA ALA A 315 -12.49 -11.41 24.33
C ALA A 315 -12.95 -12.34 23.18
N GLU A 316 -12.13 -13.32 22.81
CA GLU A 316 -12.46 -14.49 21.99
C GLU A 316 -12.46 -15.76 22.87
#